data_6de8afc383667dc66c006df50f2c796e
#
_entry.id   6de8afc383667dc66c006df50f2c796e
#
_cell.length_a   1.000
_cell.length_b   1.000
_cell.length_c   1.000
_cell.angle_alpha   90.00
_cell.angle_beta   90.00
_cell.angle_gamma   90.00
#
_symmetry.space_group_name_H-M   'P 1'
#
loop_
_entity.id
_entity.type
_entity.pdbx_description
1 polymer ?
#
loop_
_entity_poly.entity_id
_entity_poly.type
_entity_poly.pdbx_seq_one_letter_code
_entity_poly.pdbx_strand_id
1 'polypeptide(L)'
;MKKNIKFILLLVFIAIVAGFSGYLMKKNNLNDELIISDPTDISTASLFNANIMDKSGELISFSKFEGQWLLINFWATWCAPCREEIPELNEFSHKNKTIQTIAIAIDDLESVNKFTKKIPIEYLSFIAENEGVQLSQSLGNERGVLPFSVIINPKKKIEKVFYGRLKLNQLNQALNSIIN
;
A
#
# COMPACT_ATOMS: atom_id res chain seq x y z
N MET A 1 -1.89 55.56 25.16
CA MET A 1 -1.16 54.83 24.09
C MET A 1 -0.70 53.42 24.46
N LYS A 2 -0.18 53.14 25.66
CA LYS A 2 0.33 51.81 26.06
C LYS A 2 -0.74 50.68 26.12
N LYS A 3 -2.03 51.02 26.35
CA LYS A 3 -3.13 50.04 26.49
C LYS A 3 -3.50 49.39 25.13
N ASN A 4 -3.39 50.13 24.04
CA ASN A 4 -3.74 49.68 22.70
C ASN A 4 -2.69 48.71 22.09
N ILE A 5 -1.39 48.93 22.45
CA ILE A 5 -0.29 48.06 21.99
C ILE A 5 -0.42 46.63 22.55
N LYS A 6 -0.77 46.49 23.83
CA LYS A 6 -0.98 45.17 24.44
C LYS A 6 -2.14 44.41 23.79
N PHE A 7 -3.20 45.12 23.44
CA PHE A 7 -4.37 44.51 22.74
C PHE A 7 -4.02 44.07 21.32
N ILE A 8 -3.26 44.92 20.58
CA ILE A 8 -2.79 44.57 19.22
C ILE A 8 -1.85 43.37 19.28
N LEU A 9 -0.91 43.31 20.23
CA LEU A 9 -0.03 42.14 20.38
C LEU A 9 -0.78 40.86 20.71
N LEU A 10 -1.86 40.94 21.52
CA LEU A 10 -2.71 39.81 21.83
C LEU A 10 -3.44 39.28 20.57
N LEU A 11 -3.99 40.18 19.75
CA LEU A 11 -4.66 39.80 18.50
C LEU A 11 -3.70 39.18 17.49
N VAL A 12 -2.49 39.70 17.36
CA VAL A 12 -1.45 39.13 16.49
C VAL A 12 -1.04 37.74 16.98
N PHE A 13 -0.87 37.57 18.29
CA PHE A 13 -0.55 36.26 18.87
C PHE A 13 -1.65 35.23 18.63
N ILE A 14 -2.93 35.60 18.79
CA ILE A 14 -4.09 34.71 18.49
C ILE A 14 -4.10 34.36 17.01
N ALA A 15 -3.85 35.28 16.10
CA ALA A 15 -3.80 35.02 14.66
C ALA A 15 -2.67 34.05 14.28
N ILE A 16 -1.48 34.21 14.90
CA ILE A 16 -0.33 33.32 14.70
C ILE A 16 -0.66 31.90 15.21
N VAL A 17 -1.25 31.78 16.41
CA VAL A 17 -1.62 30.45 16.98
C VAL A 17 -2.69 29.78 16.14
N ALA A 18 -3.71 30.51 15.70
CA ALA A 18 -4.76 29.98 14.82
C ALA A 18 -4.20 29.54 13.45
N GLY A 19 -3.32 30.36 12.85
CA GLY A 19 -2.64 30.05 11.58
C GLY A 19 -1.73 28.84 11.72
N PHE A 20 -0.97 28.73 12.80
CA PHE A 20 -0.10 27.59 13.07
C PHE A 20 -0.88 26.29 13.34
N SER A 21 -1.97 26.39 14.10
CA SER A 21 -2.89 25.27 14.33
C SER A 21 -3.52 24.79 13.02
N GLY A 22 -4.01 25.70 12.17
CA GLY A 22 -4.53 25.37 10.84
C GLY A 22 -3.48 24.75 9.93
N TYR A 23 -2.22 25.25 9.97
CA TYR A 23 -1.10 24.67 9.22
C TYR A 23 -0.77 23.23 9.69
N LEU A 24 -0.75 22.98 11.00
CA LEU A 24 -0.51 21.63 11.55
C LEU A 24 -1.65 20.66 11.20
N MET A 25 -2.90 21.11 11.26
CA MET A 25 -4.06 20.28 10.84
C MET A 25 -4.00 19.97 9.33
N LYS A 26 -3.65 20.96 8.50
CA LYS A 26 -3.48 20.75 7.05
C LYS A 26 -2.32 19.82 6.74
N LYS A 27 -1.19 19.93 7.46
CA LYS A 27 -0.03 19.04 7.29
C LYS A 27 -0.35 17.60 7.67
N ASN A 28 -1.14 17.37 8.74
CA ASN A 28 -1.59 16.02 9.12
C ASN A 28 -2.56 15.41 8.09
N ASN A 29 -3.46 16.22 7.51
CA ASN A 29 -4.39 15.74 6.48
C ASN A 29 -3.72 15.45 5.12
N LEU A 30 -2.66 16.19 4.76
CA LEU A 30 -1.93 15.96 3.50
C LEU A 30 -1.09 14.68 3.50
N ASN A 31 -0.78 14.12 4.68
CA ASN A 31 -0.01 12.88 4.79
C ASN A 31 -0.88 11.61 4.83
N ASP A 32 -2.20 11.72 4.86
CA ASP A 32 -3.13 10.60 5.00
C ASP A 32 -4.05 10.38 3.78
N GLU A 33 -3.94 11.19 2.73
CA GLU A 33 -4.75 10.99 1.52
C GLU A 33 -4.14 9.91 0.64
N LEU A 34 -4.27 8.65 1.10
CA LEU A 34 -4.24 7.50 0.21
C LEU A 34 -5.46 7.62 -0.70
N ILE A 35 -5.24 7.83 -1.99
CA ILE A 35 -6.32 7.80 -2.98
C ILE A 35 -6.85 6.38 -3.02
N ILE A 36 -7.94 6.13 -2.28
CA ILE A 36 -8.69 4.88 -2.38
C ILE A 36 -9.64 5.09 -3.56
N SER A 37 -9.37 4.43 -4.69
CA SER A 37 -10.33 4.36 -5.78
C SER A 37 -11.20 3.11 -5.61
N ASP A 38 -12.52 3.25 -5.80
CA ASP A 38 -13.42 2.11 -5.97
C ASP A 38 -13.34 1.69 -7.44
N PRO A 39 -12.70 0.56 -7.76
CA PRO A 39 -12.46 0.16 -9.13
C PRO A 39 -13.70 -0.54 -9.68
N THR A 40 -14.44 0.09 -10.57
CA THR A 40 -15.69 -0.45 -11.15
C THR A 40 -15.42 -1.35 -12.30
N ASP A 41 -14.52 -1.70 -12.95
CA ASP A 41 -14.43 -2.65 -14.10
C ASP A 41 -13.01 -3.16 -14.41
N ILE A 42 -12.11 -3.15 -13.43
CA ILE A 42 -10.74 -3.64 -13.66
C ILE A 42 -10.73 -5.17 -13.65
N SER A 43 -10.28 -5.78 -14.74
CA SER A 43 -10.15 -7.23 -14.86
C SER A 43 -8.92 -7.73 -14.10
N THR A 44 -9.10 -8.76 -13.27
CA THR A 44 -7.99 -9.45 -12.61
C THR A 44 -7.47 -10.65 -13.40
N ALA A 45 -7.95 -10.86 -14.63
CA ALA A 45 -7.59 -12.02 -15.45
C ALA A 45 -6.08 -12.12 -15.71
N SER A 46 -5.42 -10.99 -15.97
CA SER A 46 -3.96 -10.96 -16.16
C SER A 46 -3.19 -11.52 -14.97
N LEU A 47 -3.63 -11.21 -13.74
CA LEU A 47 -3.02 -11.70 -12.52
C LEU A 47 -3.20 -13.20 -12.36
N PHE A 48 -4.44 -13.71 -12.47
CA PHE A 48 -4.72 -15.14 -12.22
C PHE A 48 -4.21 -16.06 -13.34
N ASN A 49 -3.99 -15.52 -14.54
CA ASN A 49 -3.37 -16.28 -15.66
C ASN A 49 -1.82 -16.20 -15.64
N ALA A 50 -1.23 -15.39 -14.78
CA ALA A 50 0.22 -15.26 -14.71
C ALA A 50 0.89 -16.47 -14.04
N ASN A 51 2.10 -16.80 -14.51
CA ASN A 51 3.05 -17.62 -13.79
C ASN A 51 4.13 -16.70 -13.25
N ILE A 52 4.25 -16.59 -11.93
CA ILE A 52 5.15 -15.64 -11.26
C ILE A 52 6.19 -16.43 -10.48
N MET A 53 7.44 -16.00 -10.55
CA MET A 53 8.57 -16.67 -9.90
C MET A 53 8.48 -16.52 -8.37
N ASP A 54 8.71 -17.61 -7.65
CA ASP A 54 8.88 -17.57 -6.19
C ASP A 54 10.34 -17.28 -5.79
N LYS A 55 10.59 -17.25 -4.48
CA LYS A 55 11.94 -16.99 -3.93
C LYS A 55 12.98 -18.07 -4.26
N SER A 56 12.58 -19.25 -4.71
CA SER A 56 13.46 -20.33 -5.15
C SER A 56 13.79 -20.26 -6.66
N GLY A 57 13.10 -19.40 -7.38
CA GLY A 57 13.21 -19.28 -8.85
C GLY A 57 12.22 -20.18 -9.60
N GLU A 58 11.27 -20.80 -8.90
CA GLU A 58 10.25 -21.67 -9.51
C GLU A 58 9.05 -20.84 -9.97
N LEU A 59 8.54 -21.11 -11.18
CA LEU A 59 7.33 -20.48 -11.69
C LEU A 59 6.08 -21.09 -11.08
N ILE A 60 5.30 -20.25 -10.42
CA ILE A 60 4.06 -20.64 -9.73
C ILE A 60 2.88 -20.03 -10.45
N SER A 61 1.90 -20.85 -10.84
CA SER A 61 0.64 -20.36 -11.38
C SER A 61 -0.15 -19.60 -10.31
N PHE A 62 -0.51 -18.37 -10.62
CA PHE A 62 -1.26 -17.53 -9.69
C PHE A 62 -2.73 -17.95 -9.56
N SER A 63 -3.24 -18.79 -10.47
CA SER A 63 -4.57 -19.39 -10.40
C SER A 63 -4.82 -20.20 -9.10
N LYS A 64 -3.75 -20.68 -8.43
CA LYS A 64 -3.87 -21.39 -7.15
C LYS A 64 -4.45 -20.53 -6.01
N PHE A 65 -4.47 -19.22 -6.18
CA PHE A 65 -5.02 -18.28 -5.20
C PHE A 65 -6.47 -17.88 -5.51
N GLU A 66 -7.08 -18.42 -6.57
CA GLU A 66 -8.50 -18.17 -6.86
C GLU A 66 -9.39 -18.62 -5.71
N GLY A 67 -10.49 -17.90 -5.50
CA GLY A 67 -11.45 -18.20 -4.44
C GLY A 67 -11.04 -17.73 -3.04
N GLN A 68 -9.93 -17.03 -2.91
CA GLN A 68 -9.43 -16.48 -1.65
C GLN A 68 -9.56 -14.94 -1.62
N TRP A 69 -9.63 -14.37 -0.43
CA TRP A 69 -9.37 -12.96 -0.22
C TRP A 69 -7.86 -12.72 -0.34
N LEU A 70 -7.46 -11.77 -1.17
CA LEU A 70 -6.05 -11.45 -1.43
C LEU A 70 -5.77 -9.97 -1.17
N LEU A 71 -4.70 -9.68 -0.45
CA LEU A 71 -4.02 -8.39 -0.43
C LEU A 71 -2.75 -8.54 -1.25
N ILE A 72 -2.73 -7.98 -2.46
CA ILE A 72 -1.56 -7.99 -3.34
C ILE A 72 -0.83 -6.66 -3.18
N ASN A 73 0.46 -6.70 -2.89
CA ASN A 73 1.32 -5.54 -2.72
C ASN A 73 2.47 -5.59 -3.74
N PHE A 74 2.53 -4.60 -4.63
CA PHE A 74 3.62 -4.41 -5.57
C PHE A 74 4.67 -3.49 -4.97
N TRP A 75 5.92 -3.93 -4.98
CA TRP A 75 7.02 -3.25 -4.32
C TRP A 75 8.36 -3.45 -5.05
N ALA A 76 9.42 -2.77 -4.60
CA ALA A 76 10.79 -3.01 -5.07
C ALA A 76 11.80 -2.71 -3.95
N THR A 77 12.99 -3.32 -4.04
CA THR A 77 14.06 -3.13 -3.03
C THR A 77 14.60 -1.71 -2.99
N TRP A 78 14.60 -1.01 -4.12
CA TRP A 78 15.01 0.39 -4.26
C TRP A 78 13.94 1.41 -3.84
N CYS A 79 12.69 0.98 -3.65
CA CYS A 79 11.57 1.83 -3.27
C CYS A 79 11.59 2.11 -1.75
N ALA A 80 11.95 3.31 -1.34
CA ALA A 80 12.05 3.66 0.08
C ALA A 80 10.72 3.52 0.84
N PRO A 81 9.57 4.07 0.37
CA PRO A 81 8.30 3.91 1.07
C PRO A 81 7.81 2.45 1.11
N CYS A 82 8.17 1.62 0.11
CA CYS A 82 7.87 0.19 0.13
C CYS A 82 8.57 -0.52 1.30
N ARG A 83 9.84 -0.20 1.53
CA ARG A 83 10.61 -0.79 2.64
C ARG A 83 10.05 -0.42 4.00
N GLU A 84 9.50 0.78 4.12
CA GLU A 84 8.92 1.30 5.36
C GLU A 84 7.58 0.64 5.72
N GLU A 85 6.82 0.11 4.75
CA GLU A 85 5.54 -0.55 5.01
C GLU A 85 5.65 -2.04 5.33
N ILE A 86 6.79 -2.69 5.00
CA ILE A 86 6.97 -4.13 5.20
C ILE A 86 6.67 -4.59 6.66
N PRO A 87 7.13 -3.90 7.72
CA PRO A 87 6.79 -4.28 9.09
C PRO A 87 5.29 -4.25 9.37
N GLU A 88 4.57 -3.27 8.82
CA GLU A 88 3.13 -3.13 8.99
C GLU A 88 2.36 -4.24 8.23
N LEU A 89 2.85 -4.61 7.03
CA LEU A 89 2.31 -5.73 6.26
C LEU A 89 2.60 -7.10 6.91
N ASN A 90 3.78 -7.28 7.52
CA ASN A 90 4.09 -8.46 8.33
C ASN A 90 3.08 -8.58 9.49
N GLU A 91 2.90 -7.51 10.28
CA GLU A 91 1.96 -7.49 11.40
C GLU A 91 0.52 -7.76 10.92
N PHE A 92 0.09 -7.12 9.82
CA PHE A 92 -1.23 -7.33 9.22
C PHE A 92 -1.43 -8.79 8.82
N SER A 93 -0.48 -9.40 8.10
CA SER A 93 -0.53 -10.79 7.67
C SER A 93 -0.59 -11.78 8.83
N HIS A 94 0.12 -11.50 9.94
CA HIS A 94 0.05 -12.33 11.13
C HIS A 94 -1.31 -12.30 11.81
N LYS A 95 -1.95 -11.12 11.88
CA LYS A 95 -3.21 -10.92 12.57
C LYS A 95 -4.45 -11.32 11.75
N ASN A 96 -4.36 -11.26 10.42
CA ASN A 96 -5.52 -11.42 9.54
C ASN A 96 -5.36 -12.63 8.62
N LYS A 97 -5.71 -13.83 9.12
CA LYS A 97 -5.57 -15.10 8.36
C LYS A 97 -6.70 -15.35 7.35
N THR A 98 -7.76 -14.55 7.36
CA THR A 98 -8.88 -14.61 6.42
C THR A 98 -8.54 -14.01 5.05
N ILE A 99 -7.49 -13.18 4.98
CA ILE A 99 -6.97 -12.59 3.76
C ILE A 99 -5.51 -13.00 3.54
N GLN A 100 -5.20 -13.55 2.38
CA GLN A 100 -3.83 -13.91 2.03
C GLN A 100 -3.06 -12.68 1.58
N THR A 101 -2.04 -12.29 2.32
CA THR A 101 -1.12 -11.21 1.91
C THR A 101 -0.04 -11.77 0.99
N ILE A 102 0.20 -11.10 -0.15
CA ILE A 102 1.16 -11.50 -1.16
C ILE A 102 1.95 -10.28 -1.62
N ALA A 103 3.28 -10.34 -1.54
CA ALA A 103 4.18 -9.38 -2.16
C ALA A 103 4.53 -9.83 -3.59
N ILE A 104 4.53 -8.88 -4.54
CA ILE A 104 5.06 -9.08 -5.88
C ILE A 104 6.15 -8.03 -6.11
N ALA A 105 7.39 -8.49 -6.16
CA ALA A 105 8.54 -7.62 -6.37
C ALA A 105 8.71 -7.26 -7.86
N ILE A 106 8.77 -5.97 -8.15
CA ILE A 106 9.20 -5.42 -9.46
C ILE A 106 10.71 -5.21 -9.37
N ASP A 107 11.43 -6.33 -9.30
CA ASP A 107 12.87 -6.36 -9.10
C ASP A 107 13.40 -7.76 -9.46
N ASP A 108 14.73 -7.92 -9.56
CA ASP A 108 15.35 -9.21 -9.84
C ASP A 108 15.45 -10.11 -8.59
N LEU A 109 15.53 -11.42 -8.83
CA LEU A 109 15.57 -12.45 -7.77
C LEU A 109 16.75 -12.26 -6.81
N GLU A 110 17.94 -11.88 -7.32
CA GLU A 110 19.14 -11.72 -6.49
C GLU A 110 18.98 -10.53 -5.53
N SER A 111 18.51 -9.40 -6.05
CA SER A 111 18.25 -8.18 -5.29
C SER A 111 17.21 -8.42 -4.18
N VAL A 112 16.11 -9.10 -4.50
CA VAL A 112 15.06 -9.46 -3.53
C VAL A 112 15.61 -10.40 -2.46
N ASN A 113 16.34 -11.46 -2.85
CA ASN A 113 16.92 -12.40 -1.90
C ASN A 113 17.96 -11.76 -0.98
N LYS A 114 18.77 -10.83 -1.49
CA LYS A 114 19.75 -10.06 -0.70
C LYS A 114 19.05 -9.11 0.29
N PHE A 115 17.99 -8.47 -0.16
CA PHE A 115 17.20 -7.54 0.65
C PHE A 115 16.48 -8.27 1.80
N THR A 116 15.79 -9.37 1.52
CA THR A 116 14.97 -10.11 2.49
C THR A 116 15.78 -10.79 3.59
N LYS A 117 17.10 -11.00 3.38
CA LYS A 117 18.02 -11.39 4.45
C LYS A 117 18.20 -10.32 5.52
N LYS A 118 18.00 -9.05 5.19
CA LYS A 118 18.15 -7.90 6.10
C LYS A 118 16.82 -7.42 6.68
N ILE A 119 15.78 -7.39 5.83
CA ILE A 119 14.41 -6.98 6.17
C ILE A 119 13.49 -8.12 5.73
N PRO A 120 13.12 -9.03 6.65
CA PRO A 120 12.31 -10.19 6.32
C PRO A 120 10.90 -9.80 5.88
N ILE A 121 10.43 -10.44 4.80
CA ILE A 121 9.01 -10.47 4.40
C ILE A 121 8.45 -11.81 4.88
N GLU A 122 7.52 -11.76 5.84
CA GLU A 122 7.01 -12.92 6.59
C GLU A 122 5.69 -13.46 6.01
N TYR A 123 5.31 -12.97 4.82
CA TYR A 123 4.16 -13.44 4.03
C TYR A 123 4.64 -13.90 2.65
N LEU A 124 3.72 -14.42 1.82
CA LEU A 124 4.06 -14.91 0.49
C LEU A 124 4.71 -13.82 -0.36
N SER A 125 5.79 -14.16 -1.04
CA SER A 125 6.53 -13.20 -1.86
C SER A 125 6.94 -13.84 -3.18
N PHE A 126 6.67 -13.12 -4.27
CA PHE A 126 6.95 -13.49 -5.64
C PHE A 126 7.78 -12.40 -6.32
N ILE A 127 8.43 -12.75 -7.41
CA ILE A 127 9.29 -11.89 -8.21
C ILE A 127 8.73 -11.84 -9.63
N ALA A 128 8.42 -10.64 -10.13
CA ALA A 128 7.83 -10.45 -11.45
C ALA A 128 8.68 -9.54 -12.36
N GLU A 129 9.84 -9.08 -11.90
CA GLU A 129 10.76 -8.24 -12.67
C GLU A 129 9.99 -7.15 -13.48
N ASN A 130 10.35 -6.98 -14.77
CA ASN A 130 9.70 -6.00 -15.64
C ASN A 130 8.22 -6.33 -15.94
N GLU A 131 7.85 -7.61 -15.90
CA GLU A 131 6.46 -8.05 -16.11
C GLU A 131 5.54 -7.58 -14.98
N GLY A 132 6.11 -7.39 -13.78
CA GLY A 132 5.39 -6.84 -12.63
C GLY A 132 4.84 -5.44 -12.85
N VAL A 133 5.50 -4.63 -13.69
CA VAL A 133 4.98 -3.30 -14.08
C VAL A 133 3.67 -3.44 -14.84
N GLN A 134 3.66 -4.27 -15.90
CA GLN A 134 2.47 -4.49 -16.72
C GLN A 134 1.35 -5.15 -15.90
N LEU A 135 1.72 -6.08 -15.02
CA LEU A 135 0.77 -6.75 -14.14
C LEU A 135 0.12 -5.74 -13.17
N SER A 136 0.89 -4.87 -12.56
CA SER A 136 0.35 -3.82 -11.68
C SER A 136 -0.54 -2.83 -12.44
N GLN A 137 -0.16 -2.47 -13.67
CA GLN A 137 -0.95 -1.61 -14.54
C GLN A 137 -2.30 -2.23 -14.90
N SER A 138 -2.34 -3.54 -15.19
CA SER A 138 -3.59 -4.26 -15.46
C SER A 138 -4.55 -4.28 -14.27
N LEU A 139 -4.05 -4.00 -13.05
CA LEU A 139 -4.83 -3.91 -11.82
C LEU A 139 -5.13 -2.46 -11.40
N GLY A 140 -4.90 -1.49 -12.28
CA GLY A 140 -5.24 -0.09 -12.07
C GLY A 140 -4.07 0.83 -11.75
N ASN A 141 -2.83 0.34 -11.70
CA ASN A 141 -1.64 1.17 -11.49
C ASN A 141 -1.13 1.82 -12.78
N GLU A 142 -1.98 2.53 -13.49
CA GLU A 142 -1.63 3.12 -14.80
C GLU A 142 -0.37 4.01 -14.75
N ARG A 143 -0.12 4.64 -13.60
CA ARG A 143 1.02 5.56 -13.40
C ARG A 143 2.30 4.85 -12.95
N GLY A 144 2.27 3.54 -12.70
CA GLY A 144 3.43 2.79 -12.22
C GLY A 144 3.96 3.25 -10.85
N VAL A 145 3.08 3.71 -9.96
CA VAL A 145 3.46 4.16 -8.61
C VAL A 145 3.82 2.97 -7.73
N LEU A 146 4.83 3.10 -6.89
CA LEU A 146 5.19 2.13 -5.85
C LEU A 146 5.30 2.81 -4.46
N PRO A 147 4.85 2.11 -3.40
CA PRO A 147 4.14 0.83 -3.42
C PRO A 147 2.74 0.99 -4.01
N PHE A 148 2.20 -0.12 -4.53
CA PHE A 148 0.84 -0.20 -5.03
C PHE A 148 0.19 -1.46 -4.48
N SER A 149 -1.04 -1.35 -3.97
CA SER A 149 -1.72 -2.51 -3.40
C SER A 149 -3.17 -2.60 -3.83
N VAL A 150 -3.66 -3.82 -3.96
CA VAL A 150 -5.07 -4.10 -4.25
C VAL A 150 -5.60 -5.17 -3.31
N ILE A 151 -6.87 -5.04 -2.89
CA ILE A 151 -7.62 -6.10 -2.22
C ILE A 151 -8.56 -6.73 -3.24
N ILE A 152 -8.46 -8.05 -3.40
CA ILE A 152 -9.26 -8.84 -4.34
C ILE A 152 -10.12 -9.83 -3.54
N ASN A 153 -11.41 -9.91 -3.86
CA ASN A 153 -12.35 -10.81 -3.21
C ASN A 153 -12.32 -12.24 -3.83
N PRO A 154 -12.95 -13.26 -3.20
CA PRO A 154 -13.02 -14.61 -3.74
C PRO A 154 -13.67 -14.74 -5.12
N LYS A 155 -14.45 -13.75 -5.56
CA LYS A 155 -15.05 -13.68 -6.90
C LYS A 155 -14.15 -13.01 -7.93
N LYS A 156 -12.88 -12.81 -7.59
CA LYS A 156 -11.86 -12.15 -8.43
C LYS A 156 -12.16 -10.68 -8.76
N LYS A 157 -12.96 -9.98 -7.94
CA LYS A 157 -13.21 -8.55 -8.08
C LYS A 157 -12.27 -7.76 -7.18
N ILE A 158 -11.76 -6.65 -7.69
CA ILE A 158 -11.00 -5.69 -6.88
C ILE A 158 -11.99 -4.91 -6.01
N GLU A 159 -11.77 -4.93 -4.71
CA GLU A 159 -12.59 -4.23 -3.71
C GLU A 159 -11.95 -2.89 -3.33
N LYS A 160 -10.62 -2.83 -3.26
CA LYS A 160 -9.87 -1.62 -2.89
C LYS A 160 -8.58 -1.53 -3.67
N VAL A 161 -8.18 -0.30 -4.01
CA VAL A 161 -6.89 0.04 -4.61
C VAL A 161 -6.21 1.09 -3.74
N PHE A 162 -4.90 0.92 -3.52
CA PHE A 162 -4.10 1.84 -2.72
C PHE A 162 -2.86 2.25 -3.50
N TYR A 163 -2.63 3.55 -3.57
CA TYR A 163 -1.43 4.15 -4.18
C TYR A 163 -0.55 4.73 -3.07
N GLY A 164 0.71 4.30 -3.02
CA GLY A 164 1.65 4.72 -1.99
C GLY A 164 1.59 3.84 -0.73
N ARG A 165 2.37 4.27 0.28
CA ARG A 165 2.59 3.49 1.50
C ARG A 165 1.31 3.24 2.30
N LEU A 166 1.09 1.97 2.65
CA LEU A 166 0.02 1.53 3.53
C LEU A 166 0.42 1.55 4.99
N LYS A 167 -0.52 1.98 5.84
CA LYS A 167 -0.39 1.86 7.29
C LYS A 167 -1.35 0.79 7.81
N LEU A 168 -0.99 0.14 8.91
CA LEU A 168 -1.76 -0.95 9.51
C LEU A 168 -3.21 -0.54 9.83
N ASN A 169 -3.43 0.68 10.32
CA ASN A 169 -4.78 1.18 10.62
C ASN A 169 -5.65 1.29 9.37
N GLN A 170 -5.09 1.72 8.24
CA GLN A 170 -5.80 1.83 6.96
C GLN A 170 -6.17 0.45 6.41
N LEU A 171 -5.25 -0.53 6.50
CA LEU A 171 -5.52 -1.92 6.14
C LEU A 171 -6.64 -2.53 6.97
N ASN A 172 -6.61 -2.32 8.29
CA ASN A 172 -7.66 -2.83 9.19
C ASN A 172 -9.02 -2.17 8.92
N GLN A 173 -9.05 -0.86 8.65
CA GLN A 173 -10.27 -0.15 8.27
C GLN A 173 -10.84 -0.67 6.94
N ALA A 174 -9.98 -0.85 5.92
CA ALA A 174 -10.40 -1.39 4.64
C ALA A 174 -10.97 -2.80 4.78
N LEU A 175 -10.27 -3.68 5.50
CA LEU A 175 -10.71 -5.05 5.73
C LEU A 175 -12.07 -5.10 6.43
N ASN A 176 -12.25 -4.31 7.49
CA ASN A 176 -13.52 -4.24 8.22
C ASN A 176 -14.67 -3.71 7.37
N SER A 177 -14.40 -2.87 6.38
CA SER A 177 -15.44 -2.31 5.48
C SER A 177 -15.91 -3.28 4.40
N ILE A 178 -15.15 -4.37 4.11
CA ILE A 178 -15.43 -5.28 3.00
C ILE A 178 -15.77 -6.72 3.45
N ILE A 179 -15.37 -7.14 4.65
CA ILE A 179 -15.57 -8.53 5.14
C ILE A 179 -16.73 -8.62 6.15
N ASN A 180 -17.20 -7.47 6.71
CA ASN A 180 -18.39 -7.42 7.58
C ASN A 180 -19.66 -7.13 6.71
#